data_df83de7cd35836942fa87ce41bf71435
#
_entry.id   df83de7cd35836942fa87ce41bf71435
#
_cell.length_a   1.000
_cell.length_b   1.000
_cell.length_c   1.000
_cell.angle_alpha   90.00
_cell.angle_beta   90.00
_cell.angle_gamma   90.00
#
_symmetry.space_group_name_H-M   'P 1'
#
loop_
_entity.id
_entity.type
_entity.pdbx_description
1 polymer ?
#
loop_
_entity_poly.entity_id
_entity_poly.type
_entity_poly.pdbx_seq_one_letter_code
_entity_poly.pdbx_strand_id
1 'polypeptide(L)'
;MPDHYHQPEDFRYDENNWNTDPVVTDKNYDDFNADKKMESLRKYILDDATHFKTNRLMIPWGDDFWFSNAHVTFKNLETTINYFNAKYDDITLLYSTPSEYINALKQENVQWPVRYDDMFPYAD
;
A
#
# COMPACT_ATOMS: atom_id res chain seq x y z
N MET A 1 -5.94 -12.37 8.63
CA MET A 1 -5.29 -11.07 8.82
C MET A 1 -4.53 -10.82 7.55
N PRO A 2 -4.77 -9.71 6.84
CA PRO A 2 -3.91 -9.40 5.71
C PRO A 2 -2.48 -9.37 6.22
N ASP A 3 -1.57 -9.75 5.37
CA ASP A 3 -0.16 -9.87 5.67
C ASP A 3 0.35 -8.71 6.52
N HIS A 4 1.31 -8.99 7.35
CA HIS A 4 2.02 -8.11 8.26
C HIS A 4 2.11 -6.65 7.76
N TYR A 5 2.86 -5.81 8.41
CA TYR A 5 3.11 -4.40 8.05
C TYR A 5 4.00 -4.21 6.81
N HIS A 6 4.05 -5.20 5.93
CA HIS A 6 4.84 -5.15 4.69
C HIS A 6 4.02 -4.60 3.52
N GLN A 7 4.68 -3.84 2.65
CA GLN A 7 4.10 -3.51 1.35
C GLN A 7 4.04 -4.74 0.44
N PRO A 8 3.25 -4.70 -0.64
CA PRO A 8 3.21 -5.77 -1.63
C PRO A 8 4.60 -6.11 -2.18
N GLU A 9 4.88 -7.40 -2.39
CA GLU A 9 6.23 -7.88 -2.74
C GLU A 9 6.86 -7.18 -3.94
N ASP A 10 6.08 -6.91 -4.98
CA ASP A 10 6.56 -6.21 -6.20
C ASP A 10 7.00 -4.77 -5.96
N PHE A 11 6.84 -4.25 -4.73
CA PHE A 11 7.08 -2.86 -4.36
C PHE A 11 8.09 -2.70 -3.23
N ARG A 12 8.90 -3.71 -3.00
CA ARG A 12 9.99 -3.70 -2.02
C ARG A 12 11.22 -3.01 -2.61
N TYR A 13 11.31 -1.69 -2.46
CA TYR A 13 12.41 -0.86 -2.99
C TYR A 13 13.45 -0.56 -1.92
N ASP A 14 14.04 -1.55 -1.29
CA ASP A 14 15.12 -1.34 -0.33
C ASP A 14 16.49 -1.70 -0.91
N GLU A 15 17.53 -1.17 -0.27
CA GLU A 15 18.92 -1.42 -0.65
C GLU A 15 19.34 -2.89 -0.50
N ASN A 16 18.60 -3.66 0.28
CA ASN A 16 18.90 -5.06 0.57
C ASN A 16 18.11 -6.01 -0.33
N ASN A 17 17.13 -5.52 -1.07
CA ASN A 17 16.28 -6.34 -1.93
C ASN A 17 16.55 -6.04 -3.42
N TRP A 18 17.62 -6.60 -3.92
CA TRP A 18 18.07 -6.46 -5.31
C TRP A 18 17.10 -7.05 -6.37
N ASN A 19 15.99 -7.65 -5.93
CA ASN A 19 15.05 -8.35 -6.80
C ASN A 19 13.84 -7.51 -7.20
N THR A 20 13.74 -6.26 -6.73
CA THR A 20 12.59 -5.41 -7.05
C THR A 20 13.03 -4.21 -7.88
N ASP A 21 12.68 -4.24 -9.15
CA ASP A 21 12.95 -3.14 -10.06
C ASP A 21 12.13 -1.90 -9.70
N PRO A 22 12.68 -0.69 -9.83
CA PRO A 22 11.93 0.54 -9.70
C PRO A 22 10.77 0.61 -10.69
N VAL A 23 9.80 1.48 -10.44
CA VAL A 23 8.72 1.71 -11.40
C VAL A 23 9.24 2.52 -12.58
N VAL A 24 9.26 1.90 -13.76
CA VAL A 24 9.65 2.54 -15.02
C VAL A 24 8.39 2.85 -15.81
N THR A 25 8.11 4.14 -15.99
CA THR A 25 6.86 4.64 -16.61
C THR A 25 6.98 5.03 -18.08
N ASP A 26 8.19 5.22 -18.58
CA ASP A 26 8.41 5.54 -19.99
C ASP A 26 8.34 4.29 -20.86
N LYS A 27 7.35 4.25 -21.74
CA LYS A 27 7.08 3.12 -22.64
C LYS A 27 8.14 2.90 -23.73
N ASN A 28 9.05 3.84 -23.90
CA ASN A 28 10.15 3.71 -24.87
C ASN A 28 11.37 2.96 -24.31
N TYR A 29 11.38 2.67 -23.02
CA TYR A 29 12.44 1.86 -22.41
C TYR A 29 12.10 0.38 -22.42
N ASP A 30 13.10 -0.44 -22.68
CA ASP A 30 12.97 -1.91 -22.68
C ASP A 30 12.55 -2.44 -21.30
N ASP A 31 12.91 -1.71 -20.23
CA ASP A 31 12.57 -2.05 -18.85
C ASP A 31 11.19 -1.52 -18.40
N PHE A 32 10.36 -1.02 -19.31
CA PHE A 32 9.00 -0.55 -18.97
C PHE A 32 8.20 -1.62 -18.23
N ASN A 33 7.80 -1.31 -16.99
CA ASN A 33 7.12 -2.26 -16.13
C ASN A 33 5.88 -1.69 -15.41
N ALA A 34 5.63 -0.39 -15.52
CA ALA A 34 4.59 0.29 -14.76
C ALA A 34 3.20 -0.36 -14.93
N ASP A 35 2.81 -0.70 -16.16
CA ASP A 35 1.49 -1.29 -16.40
C ASP A 35 1.29 -2.61 -15.67
N LYS A 36 2.30 -3.50 -15.70
CA LYS A 36 2.27 -4.80 -15.01
C LYS A 36 2.26 -4.62 -13.49
N LYS A 37 3.10 -3.71 -12.97
CA LYS A 37 3.15 -3.43 -11.53
C LYS A 37 1.83 -2.86 -11.02
N MET A 38 1.20 -1.93 -11.74
CA MET A 38 -0.09 -1.37 -11.32
C MET A 38 -1.22 -2.39 -11.38
N GLU A 39 -1.18 -3.31 -12.32
CA GLU A 39 -2.15 -4.42 -12.36
C GLU A 39 -1.99 -5.36 -11.17
N SER A 40 -0.75 -5.71 -10.80
CA SER A 40 -0.44 -6.50 -9.60
C SER A 40 -0.93 -5.79 -8.33
N LEU A 41 -0.64 -4.49 -8.19
CA LEU A 41 -1.11 -3.69 -7.05
C LEU A 41 -2.64 -3.63 -6.98
N ARG A 42 -3.30 -3.39 -8.11
CA ARG A 42 -4.77 -3.36 -8.15
C ARG A 42 -5.37 -4.68 -7.72
N LYS A 43 -4.82 -5.78 -8.19
CA LYS A 43 -5.26 -7.12 -7.78
C LYS A 43 -5.08 -7.30 -6.27
N TYR A 44 -3.93 -6.96 -5.72
CA TYR A 44 -3.66 -7.03 -4.29
C TYR A 44 -4.69 -6.21 -3.50
N ILE A 45 -4.97 -4.96 -3.90
CA ILE A 45 -5.94 -4.08 -3.24
C ILE A 45 -7.34 -4.69 -3.26
N LEU A 46 -7.77 -5.23 -4.40
CA LEU A 46 -9.11 -5.82 -4.53
C LEU A 46 -9.26 -7.11 -3.73
N ASP A 47 -8.23 -7.93 -3.70
CA ASP A 47 -8.21 -9.16 -2.88
C ASP A 47 -8.26 -8.79 -1.38
N ASP A 48 -7.46 -7.82 -0.95
CA ASP A 48 -7.43 -7.35 0.43
C ASP A 48 -8.76 -6.68 0.84
N ALA A 49 -9.39 -5.92 -0.05
CA ALA A 49 -10.67 -5.26 0.19
C ALA A 49 -11.78 -6.22 0.63
N THR A 50 -11.70 -7.49 0.25
CA THR A 50 -12.67 -8.50 0.67
C THR A 50 -12.70 -8.76 2.17
N HIS A 51 -11.65 -8.39 2.88
CA HIS A 51 -11.50 -8.58 4.33
C HIS A 51 -11.99 -7.38 5.15
N PHE A 52 -12.33 -6.26 4.50
CA PHE A 52 -12.72 -5.02 5.15
C PHE A 52 -14.22 -4.75 5.00
N LYS A 53 -14.79 -4.05 5.99
CA LYS A 53 -16.22 -3.70 6.00
C LYS A 53 -16.53 -2.43 5.20
N THR A 54 -15.51 -1.68 4.84
CA THR A 54 -15.63 -0.39 4.14
C THR A 54 -14.77 -0.39 2.88
N ASN A 55 -15.01 0.59 2.02
CA ASN A 55 -14.17 0.83 0.86
C ASN A 55 -12.89 1.63 1.19
N ARG A 56 -12.54 1.70 2.47
CA ARG A 56 -11.35 2.38 2.97
C ARG A 56 -10.36 1.34 3.47
N LEU A 57 -9.23 1.26 2.80
CA LEU A 57 -8.14 0.37 3.20
C LEU A 57 -6.94 1.20 3.65
N MET A 58 -6.22 0.72 4.63
CA MET A 58 -4.91 1.22 5.00
C MET A 58 -3.90 0.13 4.68
N ILE A 59 -3.02 0.40 3.73
CA ILE A 59 -1.93 -0.49 3.37
C ILE A 59 -0.68 0.05 4.05
N PRO A 60 -0.15 -0.61 5.08
CA PRO A 60 1.14 -0.27 5.66
C PRO A 60 2.23 -0.38 4.58
N TRP A 61 3.14 0.58 4.56
CA TRP A 61 4.20 0.60 3.58
C TRP A 61 5.54 0.79 4.26
N GLY A 62 6.28 -0.27 4.36
CA GLY A 62 7.55 -0.28 5.03
C GLY A 62 7.89 -1.63 5.63
N ASP A 63 9.00 -1.65 6.32
CA ASP A 63 9.54 -2.77 7.08
C ASP A 63 10.66 -2.24 7.98
N ASP A 64 11.29 -3.07 8.79
CA ASP A 64 12.45 -2.72 9.57
C ASP A 64 13.56 -2.16 8.68
N PHE A 65 14.12 -1.01 9.05
CA PHE A 65 15.21 -0.31 8.34
C PHE A 65 14.88 0.20 6.92
N TRP A 66 13.64 0.08 6.46
CA TRP A 66 13.22 0.36 5.07
C TRP A 66 13.43 1.80 4.62
N PHE A 67 13.32 2.75 5.51
CA PHE A 67 13.48 4.16 5.18
C PHE A 67 14.89 4.69 5.46
N SER A 68 15.89 3.80 5.56
CA SER A 68 17.30 4.21 5.68
C SER A 68 17.74 5.05 4.47
N ASN A 69 17.28 4.70 3.26
CA ASN A 69 17.35 5.54 2.07
C ASN A 69 15.96 5.99 1.63
N ALA A 70 15.35 6.85 2.45
CA ALA A 70 13.97 7.30 2.26
C ALA A 70 13.71 7.93 0.88
N HIS A 71 14.71 8.56 0.28
CA HIS A 71 14.57 9.19 -1.03
C HIS A 71 14.17 8.20 -2.13
N VAL A 72 14.80 7.03 -2.17
CA VAL A 72 14.49 5.98 -3.16
C VAL A 72 13.07 5.46 -2.96
N THR A 73 12.72 5.17 -1.71
CA THR A 73 11.40 4.65 -1.36
C THR A 73 10.30 5.65 -1.72
N PHE A 74 10.42 6.90 -1.29
CA PHE A 74 9.42 7.93 -1.58
C PHE A 74 9.31 8.23 -3.06
N LYS A 75 10.41 8.30 -3.80
CA LYS A 75 10.38 8.52 -5.25
C LYS A 75 9.58 7.41 -5.97
N ASN A 76 9.81 6.15 -5.62
CA ASN A 76 9.08 5.04 -6.22
C ASN A 76 7.62 5.03 -5.79
N LEU A 77 7.32 5.35 -4.53
CA LEU A 77 5.96 5.41 -4.02
C LEU A 77 5.15 6.54 -4.67
N GLU A 78 5.73 7.72 -4.83
CA GLU A 78 5.10 8.83 -5.56
C GLU A 78 4.83 8.47 -7.02
N THR A 79 5.79 7.83 -7.68
CA THR A 79 5.63 7.34 -9.05
C THR A 79 4.48 6.33 -9.13
N THR A 80 4.41 5.40 -8.18
CA THR A 80 3.34 4.40 -8.06
C THR A 80 1.98 5.07 -7.91
N ILE A 81 1.83 5.97 -6.93
CA ILE A 81 0.57 6.67 -6.64
C ILE A 81 0.10 7.47 -7.88
N ASN A 82 1.00 8.25 -8.45
CA ASN A 82 0.66 9.10 -9.61
C ASN A 82 0.26 8.27 -10.83
N TYR A 83 1.02 7.22 -11.14
CA TYR A 83 0.72 6.39 -12.30
C TYR A 83 -0.56 5.55 -12.09
N PHE A 84 -0.75 5.01 -10.90
CA PHE A 84 -1.96 4.26 -10.56
C PHE A 84 -3.22 5.12 -10.68
N ASN A 85 -3.22 6.29 -10.05
CA ASN A 85 -4.36 7.20 -10.07
C ASN A 85 -4.64 7.79 -11.46
N ALA A 86 -3.63 7.87 -12.33
CA ALA A 86 -3.83 8.26 -13.73
C ALA A 86 -4.41 7.12 -14.59
N LYS A 87 -4.19 5.87 -14.18
CA LYS A 87 -4.61 4.68 -14.93
C LYS A 87 -5.99 4.17 -14.54
N TYR A 88 -6.34 4.28 -13.26
CA TYR A 88 -7.59 3.75 -12.71
C TYR A 88 -8.42 4.87 -12.08
N ASP A 89 -9.73 4.83 -12.28
CA ASP A 89 -10.69 5.79 -11.76
C ASP A 89 -11.58 5.22 -10.64
N ASP A 90 -11.53 3.91 -10.43
CA ASP A 90 -12.31 3.19 -9.43
C ASP A 90 -11.62 3.07 -8.06
N ILE A 91 -10.31 3.28 -7.99
CA ILE A 91 -9.50 3.24 -6.78
C ILE A 91 -8.59 4.46 -6.74
N THR A 92 -8.52 5.12 -5.60
CA THR A 92 -7.61 6.26 -5.39
C THR A 92 -6.58 5.91 -4.33
N LEU A 93 -5.31 6.01 -4.66
CA LEU A 93 -4.20 5.90 -3.72
C LEU A 93 -3.80 7.29 -3.23
N LEU A 94 -3.54 7.39 -1.93
CA LEU A 94 -3.05 8.62 -1.32
C LEU A 94 -2.17 8.31 -0.11
N TYR A 95 -1.29 9.23 0.25
CA TYR A 95 -0.62 9.18 1.55
C TYR A 95 -1.63 9.42 2.67
N SER A 96 -1.46 8.68 3.75
CA SER A 96 -2.31 8.82 4.93
C SER A 96 -1.53 8.53 6.20
N THR A 97 -2.10 8.92 7.30
CA THR A 97 -1.66 8.57 8.64
C THR A 97 -2.72 7.69 9.32
N PRO A 98 -2.36 6.91 10.37
CA PRO A 98 -3.36 6.17 11.14
C PRO A 98 -4.51 7.05 11.64
N SER A 99 -4.22 8.29 12.03
CA SER A 99 -5.26 9.23 12.49
C SER A 99 -6.20 9.65 11.37
N GLU A 100 -5.70 9.93 10.19
CA GLU A 100 -6.53 10.28 9.02
C GLU A 100 -7.39 9.11 8.59
N TYR A 101 -6.82 7.90 8.53
CA TYR A 101 -7.56 6.69 8.22
C TYR A 101 -8.71 6.45 9.22
N ILE A 102 -8.44 6.50 10.52
CA ILE A 102 -9.47 6.34 11.55
C ILE A 102 -10.55 7.43 11.45
N ASN A 103 -10.16 8.66 11.16
CA ASN A 103 -11.14 9.74 10.97
C ASN A 103 -12.00 9.51 9.71
N ALA A 104 -11.43 8.98 8.64
CA ALA A 104 -12.20 8.59 7.46
C ALA A 104 -13.18 7.45 7.76
N LEU A 105 -12.74 6.43 8.52
CA LEU A 105 -13.61 5.33 8.95
C LEU A 105 -14.78 5.78 9.84
N LYS A 106 -14.56 6.77 10.71
CA LYS A 106 -15.63 7.32 11.57
C LYS A 106 -16.74 8.03 10.78
N GLN A 107 -16.45 8.44 9.55
CA GLN A 107 -17.45 9.04 8.66
C GLN A 107 -18.32 7.99 7.96
N GLU A 108 -17.86 6.74 7.93
CA GLU A 108 -18.63 5.63 7.40
C GLU A 108 -19.69 5.19 8.42
N ASN A 109 -20.91 4.96 7.96
CA ASN A 109 -22.00 4.52 8.83
C ASN A 109 -21.92 3.01 9.13
N VAL A 110 -20.82 2.59 9.76
CA VAL A 110 -20.55 1.19 10.12
C VAL A 110 -20.60 1.01 11.63
N GLN A 111 -21.37 0.03 12.07
CA GLN A 111 -21.34 -0.39 13.45
C GLN A 111 -20.13 -1.29 13.71
N TRP A 112 -19.18 -0.79 14.49
CA TRP A 112 -17.98 -1.52 14.88
C TRP A 112 -18.21 -2.37 16.12
N PRO A 113 -17.61 -3.56 16.22
CA PRO A 113 -17.60 -4.31 17.46
C PRO A 113 -16.80 -3.57 18.54
N VAL A 114 -17.29 -3.62 19.76
CA VAL A 114 -16.64 -2.98 20.92
C VAL A 114 -16.15 -4.07 21.87
N ARG A 115 -14.92 -3.93 22.35
CA ARG A 115 -14.34 -4.75 23.42
C ARG A 115 -14.03 -3.85 24.63
N TYR A 116 -14.12 -4.45 25.81
CA TYR A 116 -13.85 -3.77 27.09
C TYR A 116 -12.70 -4.43 27.87
N ASP A 117 -11.97 -5.31 27.21
CA ASP A 117 -10.81 -6.04 27.71
C ASP A 117 -9.56 -5.62 26.93
N ASP A 118 -8.41 -6.03 27.44
CA ASP A 118 -7.14 -5.77 26.77
C ASP A 118 -7.08 -6.46 25.40
N MET A 119 -6.54 -5.73 24.44
CA MET A 119 -6.13 -6.25 23.15
C MET A 119 -4.63 -6.07 23.04
N PHE A 120 -3.89 -7.01 23.57
CA PHE A 120 -2.44 -7.00 23.51
C PHE A 120 -1.95 -8.20 22.66
N PRO A 121 -2.09 -8.15 21.34
CA PRO A 121 -1.53 -9.19 20.49
C PRO A 121 -0.01 -9.08 20.53
N TYR A 122 0.63 -10.16 20.84
CA TYR A 122 2.05 -10.34 20.62
C TYR A 122 2.22 -11.54 19.69
N ALA A 123 2.88 -11.33 18.59
CA ALA A 123 3.37 -12.37 17.72
C ALA A 123 4.73 -11.93 17.20
N ASP A 124 5.71 -12.76 17.44
CA ASP A 124 7.02 -12.70 16.83
C ASP A 124 7.09 -13.69 15.70
#